data_040f4104da09f4473e137f02858f778d
#
_entry.id   040f4104da09f4473e137f02858f778d
#
_cell.length_a   1.000
_cell.length_b   1.000
_cell.length_c   1.000
_cell.angle_alpha   90.00
_cell.angle_beta   90.00
_cell.angle_gamma   90.00
#
_symmetry.space_group_name_H-M   'P 1'
#
loop_
_entity.id
_entity.type
_entity.pdbx_description
1 polymer ?
#
loop_
_entity_poly.entity_id
_entity_poly.type
_entity_poly.pdbx_seq_one_letter_code
_entity_poly.pdbx_strand_id
1 'polypeptide(L)'
;VKNLSFSYSQLPFIENMNFQVRSGEIFGFLGPSGAGKSTLQKILIGMLPKYKGSVSINNNEIRNKSDQFYESIGVDFEFPSFYEKFTALENLKFFGSLYDCKLIPVEQLLEMVGLSQHANKKVAGFSKGMKSRLNFARSIIHQPKVLFLDEPTSGLDPSNSQVMKNIILDLKNKGVTIILTTHNMHDATELCDRVAFIVDGNIKAMDTPHNLIMSRRYNDCLLYTSPSPRDGLLS
;
A
#
# COMPACT_ATOMS: atom_id res chain seq x y z
N VAL A 1 16.26 -2.80 2.03
CA VAL A 1 16.04 -3.77 3.12
C VAL A 1 17.11 -4.83 3.04
N LYS A 2 17.77 -5.11 4.18
CA LYS A 2 18.85 -6.10 4.26
C LYS A 2 18.64 -7.01 5.48
N ASN A 3 18.59 -8.33 5.23
CA ASN A 3 18.49 -9.40 6.23
C ASN A 3 17.35 -9.17 7.25
N LEU A 4 16.22 -8.64 6.77
CA LEU A 4 15.07 -8.34 7.61
C LEU A 4 14.44 -9.63 8.14
N SER A 5 14.36 -9.75 9.46
CA SER A 5 13.61 -10.81 10.12
C SER A 5 12.76 -10.22 11.24
N PHE A 6 11.53 -10.74 11.37
CA PHE A 6 10.55 -10.27 12.34
C PHE A 6 9.72 -11.41 12.90
N SER A 7 9.33 -11.31 14.16
CA SER A 7 8.47 -12.28 14.84
C SER A 7 7.48 -11.55 15.76
N TYR A 8 6.23 -11.98 15.77
CA TYR A 8 5.24 -11.55 16.77
C TYR A 8 5.35 -12.33 18.07
N SER A 9 5.89 -13.56 17.99
CA SER A 9 6.07 -14.49 19.11
C SER A 9 7.45 -15.13 19.01
N GLN A 10 7.64 -16.31 19.58
CA GLN A 10 8.91 -17.07 19.48
C GLN A 10 9.17 -17.62 18.08
N LEU A 11 8.12 -17.87 17.28
CA LEU A 11 8.27 -18.37 15.90
C LEU A 11 8.53 -17.21 14.93
N PRO A 12 9.50 -17.35 14.01
CA PRO A 12 9.74 -16.37 12.96
C PRO A 12 8.51 -16.21 12.08
N PHE A 13 8.21 -14.96 11.68
CA PHE A 13 7.12 -14.64 10.77
C PHE A 13 7.63 -14.08 9.43
N ILE A 14 8.73 -13.33 9.45
CA ILE A 14 9.50 -12.88 8.29
C ILE A 14 10.93 -13.29 8.53
N GLU A 15 11.57 -13.94 7.54
CA GLU A 15 12.94 -14.45 7.69
C GLU A 15 13.86 -13.97 6.58
N ASN A 16 14.98 -13.36 6.97
CA ASN A 16 16.11 -12.99 6.12
C ASN A 16 15.71 -12.33 4.79
N MET A 17 14.70 -11.45 4.82
CA MET A 17 14.16 -10.81 3.62
C MET A 17 15.12 -9.73 3.12
N ASN A 18 15.40 -9.78 1.82
CA ASN A 18 16.31 -8.84 1.15
C ASN A 18 15.65 -8.32 -0.12
N PHE A 19 15.56 -6.99 -0.27
CA PHE A 19 15.10 -6.35 -1.50
C PHE A 19 15.49 -4.87 -1.53
N GLN A 20 15.40 -4.29 -2.73
CA GLN A 20 15.62 -2.88 -2.98
C GLN A 20 14.54 -2.34 -3.89
N VAL A 21 14.00 -1.19 -3.54
CA VAL A 21 13.05 -0.40 -4.33
C VAL A 21 13.81 0.79 -4.93
N ARG A 22 13.62 1.04 -6.22
CA ARG A 22 14.23 2.17 -6.94
C ARG A 22 13.37 3.42 -6.75
N SER A 23 14.00 4.59 -6.81
CA SER A 23 13.25 5.85 -6.79
C SER A 23 12.36 5.98 -8.03
N GLY A 24 11.10 6.37 -7.83
CA GLY A 24 10.13 6.57 -8.89
C GLY A 24 9.54 5.27 -9.49
N GLU A 25 9.85 4.08 -8.94
CA GLU A 25 9.18 2.85 -9.36
C GLU A 25 7.92 2.55 -8.53
N ILE A 26 6.99 1.82 -9.12
CA ILE A 26 5.92 1.13 -8.39
C ILE A 26 6.38 -0.30 -8.11
N PHE A 27 6.59 -0.61 -6.84
CA PHE A 27 7.02 -1.92 -6.37
C PHE A 27 5.89 -2.63 -5.63
N GLY A 28 5.47 -3.79 -6.13
CA GLY A 28 4.36 -4.56 -5.57
C GLY A 28 4.81 -5.69 -4.64
N PHE A 29 4.16 -5.86 -3.50
CA PHE A 29 4.18 -7.09 -2.73
C PHE A 29 2.95 -7.90 -3.08
N LEU A 30 3.14 -9.00 -3.79
CA LEU A 30 2.11 -9.92 -4.23
C LEU A 30 2.13 -11.20 -3.39
N GLY A 31 0.99 -11.76 -3.07
CA GLY A 31 0.91 -13.03 -2.35
C GLY A 31 -0.45 -13.24 -1.68
N PRO A 32 -0.73 -14.45 -1.17
CA PRO A 32 -1.99 -14.75 -0.52
C PRO A 32 -2.22 -13.94 0.75
N SER A 33 -3.45 -13.92 1.24
CA SER A 33 -3.78 -13.34 2.54
C SER A 33 -2.98 -14.06 3.64
N GLY A 34 -2.48 -13.29 4.61
CA GLY A 34 -1.63 -13.85 5.69
C GLY A 34 -0.15 -14.07 5.32
N ALA A 35 0.28 -13.88 4.07
CA ALA A 35 1.67 -14.09 3.64
C ALA A 35 2.69 -13.14 4.29
N GLY A 36 2.24 -12.09 5.02
CA GLY A 36 3.13 -11.14 5.69
C GLY A 36 3.23 -9.77 5.03
N LYS A 37 2.50 -9.51 3.93
CA LYS A 37 2.55 -8.24 3.17
C LYS A 37 2.30 -7.00 4.05
N SER A 38 1.17 -6.95 4.74
CA SER A 38 0.82 -5.81 5.63
C SER A 38 1.73 -5.72 6.85
N THR A 39 2.27 -6.84 7.36
CA THR A 39 3.30 -6.82 8.41
C THR A 39 4.58 -6.18 7.90
N LEU A 40 5.04 -6.57 6.70
CA LEU A 40 6.19 -5.97 6.06
C LEU A 40 5.99 -4.46 5.86
N GLN A 41 4.83 -4.05 5.35
CA GLN A 41 4.50 -2.64 5.20
C GLN A 41 4.55 -1.89 6.54
N LYS A 42 3.98 -2.44 7.62
CA LYS A 42 4.05 -1.85 8.97
C LYS A 42 5.48 -1.71 9.49
N ILE A 43 6.38 -2.62 9.14
CA ILE A 43 7.81 -2.48 9.44
C ILE A 43 8.41 -1.34 8.63
N LEU A 44 8.16 -1.28 7.32
CA LEU A 44 8.71 -0.25 6.42
C LEU A 44 8.29 1.17 6.81
N ILE A 45 7.07 1.36 7.31
CA ILE A 45 6.58 2.67 7.79
C ILE A 45 6.97 2.95 9.25
N GLY A 46 7.72 2.04 9.89
CA GLY A 46 8.24 2.23 11.25
C GLY A 46 7.24 1.99 12.39
N MET A 47 6.09 1.37 12.12
CA MET A 47 5.11 1.00 13.16
C MET A 47 5.55 -0.21 13.98
N LEU A 48 6.35 -1.10 13.40
CA LEU A 48 6.90 -2.29 14.07
C LEU A 48 8.42 -2.17 14.16
N PRO A 49 8.96 -1.54 15.22
CA PRO A 49 10.41 -1.25 15.31
C PRO A 49 11.27 -2.43 15.75
N LYS A 50 10.67 -3.49 16.30
CA LYS A 50 11.39 -4.65 16.85
C LYS A 50 11.65 -5.71 15.78
N TYR A 51 12.55 -5.44 14.82
CA TYR A 51 13.00 -6.38 13.79
C TYR A 51 14.52 -6.55 13.82
N LYS A 52 15.04 -7.64 13.23
CA LYS A 52 16.48 -7.84 12.96
C LYS A 52 16.79 -7.38 11.54
N GLY A 53 18.05 -7.08 11.24
CA GLY A 53 18.47 -6.57 9.95
C GLY A 53 18.43 -5.04 9.86
N SER A 54 18.38 -4.49 8.65
CA SER A 54 18.37 -3.05 8.38
C SER A 54 17.30 -2.70 7.35
N VAL A 55 16.56 -1.62 7.63
CA VAL A 55 15.56 -1.04 6.72
C VAL A 55 15.84 0.44 6.58
N SER A 56 16.15 0.88 5.37
CA SER A 56 16.39 2.30 5.09
C SER A 56 15.48 2.80 3.99
N ILE A 57 15.01 4.03 4.13
CA ILE A 57 14.24 4.79 3.14
C ILE A 57 14.98 6.10 2.90
N ASN A 58 15.25 6.42 1.63
CA ASN A 58 16.06 7.60 1.26
C ASN A 58 17.39 7.67 2.03
N ASN A 59 18.08 6.53 2.17
CA ASN A 59 19.33 6.32 2.90
C ASN A 59 19.26 6.56 4.41
N ASN A 60 18.09 6.79 4.98
CA ASN A 60 17.89 6.92 6.43
C ASN A 60 17.37 5.59 7.00
N GLU A 61 18.09 5.06 8.00
CA GLU A 61 17.61 3.88 8.75
C GLU A 61 16.34 4.22 9.53
N ILE A 62 15.25 3.49 9.31
CA ILE A 62 13.94 3.82 9.86
C ILE A 62 13.84 3.67 11.39
N ARG A 63 14.79 2.99 12.05
CA ARG A 63 14.86 2.96 13.51
C ARG A 63 15.16 4.34 14.09
N ASN A 64 15.88 5.17 13.34
CA ASN A 64 16.29 6.52 13.71
C ASN A 64 15.41 7.58 13.07
N LYS A 65 14.15 7.22 12.75
CA LYS A 65 13.20 8.11 12.10
C LYS A 65 12.94 9.37 12.91
N SER A 66 12.85 10.49 12.21
CA SER A 66 12.44 11.80 12.72
C SER A 66 11.02 12.15 12.25
N ASP A 67 10.48 13.27 12.68
CA ASP A 67 9.20 13.78 12.19
C ASP A 67 9.23 14.03 10.69
N GLN A 68 10.38 14.48 10.14
CA GLN A 68 10.60 14.64 8.69
C GLN A 68 10.44 13.32 7.90
N PHE A 69 10.70 12.17 8.52
CA PHE A 69 10.43 10.88 7.89
C PHE A 69 8.94 10.73 7.60
N TYR A 70 8.08 11.04 8.57
CA TYR A 70 6.63 10.93 8.38
C TYR A 70 6.07 11.98 7.41
N GLU A 71 6.69 13.14 7.30
CA GLU A 71 6.35 14.12 6.25
C GLU A 71 6.77 13.66 4.86
N SER A 72 7.74 12.76 4.74
CA SER A 72 8.22 12.24 3.47
C SER A 72 7.45 11.04 2.94
N ILE A 73 6.63 10.38 3.77
CA ILE A 73 5.89 9.19 3.42
C ILE A 73 4.38 9.40 3.51
N GLY A 74 3.63 8.87 2.55
CA GLY A 74 2.18 8.73 2.62
C GLY A 74 1.79 7.29 2.88
N VAL A 75 0.72 7.06 3.62
CA VAL A 75 0.25 5.71 3.94
C VAL A 75 -1.25 5.61 3.76
N ASP A 76 -1.67 4.70 2.90
CA ASP A 76 -3.06 4.32 2.68
C ASP A 76 -3.28 2.92 3.25
N PHE A 77 -3.97 2.82 4.38
CA PHE A 77 -4.29 1.54 5.02
C PHE A 77 -5.59 0.96 4.47
N GLU A 78 -5.69 -0.35 4.38
CA GLU A 78 -6.90 -1.06 3.93
C GLU A 78 -8.16 -0.64 4.71
N PHE A 79 -8.03 -0.39 6.02
CA PHE A 79 -9.13 0.03 6.89
C PHE A 79 -8.96 1.48 7.31
N PRO A 80 -9.61 2.42 6.62
CA PRO A 80 -9.49 3.83 6.93
C PRO A 80 -10.20 4.21 8.21
N SER A 81 -9.55 5.04 9.03
CA SER A 81 -10.15 5.66 10.21
C SER A 81 -10.37 7.14 9.96
N PHE A 82 -11.61 7.58 10.11
CA PHE A 82 -12.04 8.98 9.94
C PHE A 82 -12.90 9.43 11.12
N TYR A 83 -12.99 10.72 11.31
CA TYR A 83 -14.00 11.34 12.17
C TYR A 83 -15.35 11.30 11.45
N GLU A 84 -16.17 10.33 11.77
CA GLU A 84 -17.41 10.05 11.05
C GLU A 84 -18.44 11.20 11.13
N LYS A 85 -18.40 11.99 12.19
CA LYS A 85 -19.24 13.18 12.35
C LYS A 85 -18.81 14.38 11.51
N PHE A 86 -17.57 14.38 11.03
CA PHE A 86 -17.01 15.40 10.14
C PHE A 86 -17.37 15.09 8.68
N THR A 87 -17.40 16.13 7.87
CA THR A 87 -17.50 16.03 6.41
C THR A 87 -16.17 15.54 5.82
N ALA A 88 -16.17 15.18 4.54
CA ALA A 88 -14.94 14.83 3.83
C ALA A 88 -13.95 16.01 3.83
N LEU A 89 -14.44 17.21 3.57
CA LEU A 89 -13.66 18.45 3.59
C LEU A 89 -13.02 18.71 4.96
N GLU A 90 -13.79 18.60 6.05
CA GLU A 90 -13.30 18.80 7.41
C GLU A 90 -12.26 17.75 7.80
N ASN A 91 -12.47 16.47 7.44
CA ASN A 91 -11.50 15.42 7.68
C ASN A 91 -10.16 15.72 6.98
N LEU A 92 -10.18 16.05 5.69
CA LEU A 92 -8.94 16.36 4.96
C LEU A 92 -8.25 17.62 5.50
N LYS A 93 -8.99 18.68 5.84
CA LYS A 93 -8.42 19.88 6.48
C LYS A 93 -7.78 19.53 7.82
N PHE A 94 -8.44 18.72 8.64
CA PHE A 94 -7.90 18.29 9.94
C PHE A 94 -6.59 17.49 9.76
N PHE A 95 -6.59 16.47 8.91
CA PHE A 95 -5.38 15.68 8.69
C PHE A 95 -4.27 16.50 8.02
N GLY A 96 -4.62 17.41 7.11
CA GLY A 96 -3.67 18.34 6.50
C GLY A 96 -2.98 19.24 7.53
N SER A 97 -3.70 19.70 8.56
CA SER A 97 -3.14 20.58 9.59
C SER A 97 -2.08 19.92 10.48
N LEU A 98 -1.87 18.60 10.36
CA LEU A 98 -0.82 17.87 11.07
C LEU A 98 0.55 17.96 10.38
N TYR A 99 0.63 18.52 9.18
CA TYR A 99 1.86 18.64 8.40
C TYR A 99 2.32 20.09 8.30
N ASP A 100 3.62 20.32 8.44
CA ASP A 100 4.25 21.65 8.33
C ASP A 100 4.77 21.94 6.91
N CYS A 101 4.27 21.22 5.89
CA CYS A 101 4.68 21.35 4.50
C CYS A 101 3.59 21.94 3.61
N LYS A 102 3.93 22.21 2.34
CA LYS A 102 2.95 22.64 1.33
C LYS A 102 1.98 21.51 1.00
N LEU A 103 0.70 21.76 1.26
CA LEU A 103 -0.37 20.79 1.00
C LEU A 103 -0.95 20.94 -0.41
N ILE A 104 -1.53 19.85 -0.93
CA ILE A 104 -2.45 19.93 -2.06
C ILE A 104 -3.76 20.57 -1.56
N PRO A 105 -4.36 21.53 -2.29
CA PRO A 105 -5.68 22.05 -1.93
C PRO A 105 -6.72 20.93 -1.79
N VAL A 106 -7.50 20.98 -0.70
CA VAL A 106 -8.44 19.89 -0.37
C VAL A 106 -9.49 19.71 -1.47
N GLU A 107 -9.93 20.79 -2.10
CA GLU A 107 -10.88 20.78 -3.20
C GLU A 107 -10.29 20.02 -4.41
N GLN A 108 -9.02 20.24 -4.73
CA GLN A 108 -8.32 19.52 -5.79
C GLN A 108 -8.17 18.02 -5.45
N LEU A 109 -7.89 17.68 -4.20
CA LEU A 109 -7.84 16.26 -3.77
C LEU A 109 -9.19 15.57 -3.93
N LEU A 110 -10.27 16.23 -3.52
CA LEU A 110 -11.63 15.70 -3.65
C LEU A 110 -12.03 15.52 -5.11
N GLU A 111 -11.62 16.44 -5.98
CA GLU A 111 -11.83 16.32 -7.44
C GLU A 111 -11.06 15.11 -7.99
N MET A 112 -9.78 14.98 -7.66
CA MET A 112 -8.89 13.90 -8.08
C MET A 112 -9.50 12.51 -7.81
N VAL A 113 -10.11 12.34 -6.62
CA VAL A 113 -10.70 11.05 -6.21
C VAL A 113 -12.21 10.96 -6.50
N GLY A 114 -12.78 11.92 -7.25
CA GLY A 114 -14.20 11.93 -7.64
C GLY A 114 -15.16 12.07 -6.45
N LEU A 115 -14.80 12.89 -5.47
CA LEU A 115 -15.61 13.15 -4.28
C LEU A 115 -16.06 14.63 -4.13
N SER A 116 -15.86 15.48 -5.15
CA SER A 116 -16.20 16.91 -5.08
C SER A 116 -17.66 17.18 -4.66
N GLN A 117 -18.61 16.44 -5.25
CA GLN A 117 -20.03 16.58 -4.90
C GLN A 117 -20.39 16.09 -3.49
N HIS A 118 -19.46 15.39 -2.84
CA HIS A 118 -19.64 14.85 -1.48
C HIS A 118 -18.77 15.56 -0.44
N ALA A 119 -18.11 16.68 -0.80
CA ALA A 119 -17.21 17.43 0.06
C ALA A 119 -17.82 17.76 1.42
N ASN A 120 -19.07 18.22 1.42
CA ASN A 120 -19.82 18.63 2.61
C ASN A 120 -20.71 17.54 3.23
N LYS A 121 -20.62 16.30 2.71
CA LYS A 121 -21.32 15.15 3.28
C LYS A 121 -20.50 14.53 4.42
N LYS A 122 -21.16 14.20 5.54
CA LYS A 122 -20.53 13.51 6.68
C LYS A 122 -20.03 12.13 6.27
N VAL A 123 -18.81 11.78 6.72
CA VAL A 123 -18.16 10.51 6.37
C VAL A 123 -18.93 9.28 6.90
N ALA A 124 -19.73 9.44 7.96
CA ALA A 124 -20.66 8.39 8.41
C ALA A 124 -21.60 7.88 7.31
N GLY A 125 -21.98 8.74 6.36
CA GLY A 125 -22.84 8.38 5.21
C GLY A 125 -22.08 7.92 3.95
N PHE A 126 -20.76 7.68 4.03
CA PHE A 126 -19.96 7.22 2.90
C PHE A 126 -20.02 5.71 2.73
N SER A 127 -20.07 5.25 1.48
CA SER A 127 -19.86 3.85 1.15
C SER A 127 -18.40 3.44 1.43
N LYS A 128 -18.12 2.12 1.47
CA LYS A 128 -16.75 1.60 1.61
C LYS A 128 -15.83 2.19 0.53
N GLY A 129 -16.25 2.21 -0.73
CA GLY A 129 -15.48 2.76 -1.83
C GLY A 129 -15.24 4.28 -1.71
N MET A 130 -16.20 5.04 -1.21
CA MET A 130 -16.00 6.48 -0.93
C MET A 130 -15.01 6.69 0.21
N LYS A 131 -15.07 5.89 1.28
CA LYS A 131 -14.10 5.94 2.38
C LYS A 131 -12.69 5.57 1.91
N SER A 132 -12.54 4.54 1.04
CA SER A 132 -11.26 4.15 0.46
C SER A 132 -10.66 5.30 -0.37
N ARG A 133 -11.43 5.91 -1.27
CA ARG A 133 -10.97 7.06 -2.09
C ARG A 133 -10.59 8.27 -1.25
N LEU A 134 -11.35 8.56 -0.19
CA LEU A 134 -11.02 9.63 0.75
C LEU A 134 -9.72 9.33 1.53
N ASN A 135 -9.47 8.05 1.88
CA ASN A 135 -8.25 7.60 2.55
C ASN A 135 -7.03 7.79 1.66
N PHE A 136 -7.17 7.41 0.40
CA PHE A 136 -6.12 7.67 -0.59
C PHE A 136 -5.83 9.17 -0.72
N ALA A 137 -6.86 10.03 -0.84
CA ALA A 137 -6.68 11.49 -0.88
C ALA A 137 -5.92 12.00 0.36
N ARG A 138 -6.25 11.49 1.54
CA ARG A 138 -5.55 11.80 2.79
C ARG A 138 -4.08 11.41 2.72
N SER A 139 -3.75 10.24 2.17
CA SER A 139 -2.37 9.72 2.13
C SER A 139 -1.43 10.54 1.25
N ILE A 140 -1.96 11.36 0.33
CA ILE A 140 -1.18 12.17 -0.62
C ILE A 140 -1.25 13.67 -0.36
N ILE A 141 -2.03 14.14 0.62
CA ILE A 141 -2.30 15.56 0.88
C ILE A 141 -1.02 16.39 1.06
N HIS A 142 0.00 15.83 1.70
CA HIS A 142 1.29 16.45 2.01
C HIS A 142 2.37 16.20 0.94
N GLN A 143 1.98 15.69 -0.24
CA GLN A 143 2.87 15.43 -1.39
C GLN A 143 4.07 14.54 -1.04
N PRO A 144 3.85 13.31 -0.52
CA PRO A 144 4.91 12.42 -0.08
C PRO A 144 5.84 12.02 -1.23
N LYS A 145 7.12 11.75 -0.91
CA LYS A 145 8.11 11.20 -1.85
C LYS A 145 7.96 9.68 -2.00
N VAL A 146 7.48 9.02 -0.96
CA VAL A 146 7.22 7.57 -0.94
C VAL A 146 5.79 7.34 -0.48
N LEU A 147 5.03 6.56 -1.24
CA LEU A 147 3.63 6.25 -0.95
C LEU A 147 3.47 4.74 -0.72
N PHE A 148 2.91 4.39 0.42
CA PHE A 148 2.55 3.02 0.79
C PHE A 148 1.05 2.82 0.65
N LEU A 149 0.64 1.81 -0.15
CA LEU A 149 -0.74 1.50 -0.45
C LEU A 149 -1.04 0.05 -0.04
N ASP A 150 -2.00 -0.15 0.85
CA ASP A 150 -2.43 -1.50 1.26
C ASP A 150 -3.74 -1.86 0.57
N GLU A 151 -3.67 -2.73 -0.45
CA GLU A 151 -4.80 -3.19 -1.26
C GLU A 151 -5.64 -2.03 -1.86
N PRO A 152 -5.04 -1.06 -2.59
CA PRO A 152 -5.66 0.23 -2.93
C PRO A 152 -6.92 0.13 -3.80
N THR A 153 -7.11 -0.98 -4.50
CA THR A 153 -8.26 -1.23 -5.39
C THR A 153 -9.29 -2.20 -4.80
N SER A 154 -8.98 -2.76 -3.63
CA SER A 154 -9.83 -3.77 -2.99
C SER A 154 -11.21 -3.20 -2.62
N GLY A 155 -12.26 -3.91 -3.07
CA GLY A 155 -13.65 -3.53 -2.76
C GLY A 155 -14.16 -2.29 -3.49
N LEU A 156 -13.44 -1.81 -4.51
CA LEU A 156 -13.91 -0.83 -5.46
C LEU A 156 -14.61 -1.51 -6.63
N ASP A 157 -15.63 -0.86 -7.18
CA ASP A 157 -16.18 -1.26 -8.47
C ASP A 157 -15.17 -0.99 -9.60
N PRO A 158 -15.32 -1.61 -10.78
CA PRO A 158 -14.34 -1.50 -11.87
C PRO A 158 -14.04 -0.07 -12.29
N SER A 159 -15.06 0.81 -12.33
CA SER A 159 -14.88 2.21 -12.73
C SER A 159 -14.03 2.98 -11.71
N ASN A 160 -14.36 2.87 -10.43
CA ASN A 160 -13.59 3.52 -9.35
C ASN A 160 -12.19 2.92 -9.19
N SER A 161 -12.03 1.61 -9.42
CA SER A 161 -10.72 0.96 -9.47
C SER A 161 -9.84 1.55 -10.57
N GLN A 162 -10.39 1.76 -11.77
CA GLN A 162 -9.64 2.35 -12.89
C GLN A 162 -9.23 3.80 -12.60
N VAL A 163 -10.12 4.60 -12.01
CA VAL A 163 -9.78 5.97 -11.57
C VAL A 163 -8.60 5.94 -10.59
N MET A 164 -8.64 5.06 -9.60
CA MET A 164 -7.56 4.92 -8.61
C MET A 164 -6.25 4.51 -9.27
N LYS A 165 -6.25 3.55 -10.18
CA LYS A 165 -5.07 3.11 -10.93
C LYS A 165 -4.45 4.26 -11.73
N ASN A 166 -5.28 5.06 -12.40
CA ASN A 166 -4.81 6.21 -13.16
C ASN A 166 -4.12 7.24 -12.25
N ILE A 167 -4.68 7.53 -11.07
CA ILE A 167 -4.06 8.46 -10.11
C ILE A 167 -2.71 7.90 -9.61
N ILE A 168 -2.62 6.60 -9.33
CA ILE A 168 -1.38 5.94 -8.91
C ILE A 168 -0.29 6.08 -10.00
N LEU A 169 -0.65 5.84 -11.26
CA LEU A 169 0.27 6.00 -12.40
C LEU A 169 0.70 7.46 -12.60
N ASP A 170 -0.22 8.42 -12.44
CA ASP A 170 0.10 9.84 -12.51
C ASP A 170 1.07 10.29 -11.41
N LEU A 171 0.91 9.77 -10.19
CA LEU A 171 1.85 10.03 -9.10
C LEU A 171 3.24 9.45 -9.38
N LYS A 172 3.32 8.24 -9.94
CA LYS A 172 4.56 7.65 -10.41
C LYS A 172 5.23 8.54 -11.46
N ASN A 173 4.47 9.00 -12.46
CA ASN A 173 4.98 9.88 -13.52
C ASN A 173 5.51 11.22 -12.99
N LYS A 174 5.02 11.65 -11.82
CA LYS A 174 5.55 12.81 -11.06
C LYS A 174 6.77 12.47 -10.19
N GLY A 175 7.28 11.24 -10.25
CA GLY A 175 8.48 10.78 -9.55
C GLY A 175 8.24 10.24 -8.14
N VAL A 176 6.99 10.03 -7.72
CA VAL A 176 6.68 9.39 -6.43
C VAL A 176 7.06 7.92 -6.49
N THR A 177 7.79 7.44 -5.49
CA THR A 177 8.06 6.01 -5.31
C THR A 177 6.87 5.38 -4.63
N ILE A 178 6.32 4.30 -5.19
CA ILE A 178 5.11 3.67 -4.66
C ILE A 178 5.39 2.23 -4.28
N ILE A 179 5.00 1.87 -3.07
CA ILE A 179 5.06 0.50 -2.57
C ILE A 179 3.62 0.08 -2.29
N LEU A 180 3.15 -0.94 -3.01
CA LEU A 180 1.78 -1.42 -2.82
C LEU A 180 1.75 -2.90 -2.43
N THR A 181 0.74 -3.28 -1.68
CA THR A 181 0.39 -4.67 -1.45
C THR A 181 -0.82 -5.04 -2.29
N THR A 182 -0.85 -6.24 -2.82
CA THR A 182 -2.04 -6.80 -3.47
C THR A 182 -2.00 -8.33 -3.46
N HIS A 183 -3.16 -8.94 -3.50
CA HIS A 183 -3.33 -10.36 -3.81
C HIS A 183 -3.80 -10.58 -5.25
N ASN A 184 -4.06 -9.50 -6.00
CA ASN A 184 -4.57 -9.53 -7.36
C ASN A 184 -3.43 -9.36 -8.37
N MET A 185 -3.16 -10.41 -9.15
CA MET A 185 -2.11 -10.39 -10.17
C MET A 185 -2.40 -9.40 -11.30
N HIS A 186 -3.67 -9.19 -11.64
CA HIS A 186 -4.05 -8.25 -12.69
C HIS A 186 -3.66 -6.82 -12.30
N ASP A 187 -3.96 -6.40 -11.06
CA ASP A 187 -3.56 -5.09 -10.55
C ASP A 187 -2.04 -4.94 -10.48
N ALA A 188 -1.34 -6.01 -10.07
CA ALA A 188 0.12 -6.02 -10.06
C ALA A 188 0.69 -5.85 -11.48
N THR A 189 0.08 -6.48 -12.49
CA THR A 189 0.52 -6.39 -13.89
C THR A 189 0.27 -5.01 -14.50
N GLU A 190 -0.83 -4.36 -14.13
CA GLU A 190 -1.18 -3.04 -14.65
C GLU A 190 -0.38 -1.90 -13.99
N LEU A 191 -0.05 -2.04 -12.72
CA LEU A 191 0.53 -0.95 -11.94
C LEU A 191 2.03 -1.08 -11.70
N CYS A 192 2.52 -2.31 -11.43
CA CYS A 192 3.86 -2.49 -10.89
C CYS A 192 4.94 -2.60 -11.97
N ASP A 193 6.05 -1.92 -11.77
CA ASP A 193 7.27 -2.13 -12.56
C ASP A 193 7.95 -3.45 -12.17
N ARG A 194 7.96 -3.75 -10.88
CA ARG A 194 8.49 -4.98 -10.29
C ARG A 194 7.61 -5.45 -9.16
N VAL A 195 7.58 -6.74 -8.94
CA VAL A 195 6.86 -7.36 -7.84
C VAL A 195 7.74 -8.37 -7.09
N ALA A 196 7.56 -8.44 -5.78
CA ALA A 196 8.07 -9.50 -4.94
C ALA A 196 6.91 -10.40 -4.54
N PHE A 197 6.97 -11.68 -4.92
CA PHE A 197 5.97 -12.68 -4.54
C PHE A 197 6.31 -13.22 -3.16
N ILE A 198 5.41 -13.00 -2.19
CA ILE A 198 5.61 -13.36 -0.79
C ILE A 198 4.71 -14.54 -0.42
N VAL A 199 5.29 -15.57 0.16
CA VAL A 199 4.60 -16.71 0.74
C VAL A 199 5.26 -17.04 2.08
N ASP A 200 4.46 -17.20 3.12
CA ASP A 200 4.92 -17.57 4.47
C ASP A 200 6.11 -16.71 4.95
N GLY A 201 5.96 -15.38 4.83
CA GLY A 201 6.97 -14.42 5.28
C GLY A 201 8.26 -14.37 4.47
N ASN A 202 8.34 -15.06 3.31
CA ASN A 202 9.54 -15.15 2.48
C ASN A 202 9.27 -14.66 1.04
N ILE A 203 10.24 -13.97 0.44
CA ILE A 203 10.21 -13.66 -0.99
C ILE A 203 10.58 -14.94 -1.77
N LYS A 204 9.65 -15.49 -2.54
CA LYS A 204 9.85 -16.67 -3.39
C LYS A 204 10.36 -16.31 -4.79
N ALA A 205 9.94 -15.17 -5.31
CA ALA A 205 10.38 -14.65 -6.61
C ALA A 205 10.29 -13.12 -6.60
N MET A 206 11.12 -12.45 -7.40
CA MET A 206 11.10 -11.01 -7.56
C MET A 206 11.57 -10.65 -8.97
N ASP A 207 10.68 -10.08 -9.77
CA ASP A 207 10.95 -9.64 -11.14
C ASP A 207 9.84 -8.69 -11.63
N THR A 208 9.86 -8.32 -12.91
CA THR A 208 8.72 -7.69 -13.56
C THR A 208 7.52 -8.65 -13.57
N PRO A 209 6.28 -8.16 -13.50
CA PRO A 209 5.10 -9.04 -13.59
C PRO A 209 5.12 -9.94 -14.83
N HIS A 210 5.54 -9.40 -15.98
CA HIS A 210 5.63 -10.15 -17.23
C HIS A 210 6.61 -11.33 -17.11
N ASN A 211 7.81 -11.12 -16.58
CA ASN A 211 8.81 -12.18 -16.42
C ASN A 211 8.36 -13.26 -15.45
N LEU A 212 7.65 -12.88 -14.38
CA LEU A 212 7.09 -13.85 -13.43
C LEU A 212 6.03 -14.71 -14.07
N ILE A 213 5.13 -14.15 -14.89
CA ILE A 213 4.10 -14.90 -15.61
C ILE A 213 4.72 -15.89 -16.59
N MET A 214 5.78 -15.50 -17.31
CA MET A 214 6.47 -16.36 -18.28
C MET A 214 7.40 -17.39 -17.64
N SER A 215 7.79 -17.22 -16.39
CA SER A 215 8.66 -18.17 -15.70
C SER A 215 7.87 -19.37 -15.16
N ARG A 216 8.46 -20.59 -15.24
CA ARG A 216 7.88 -21.79 -14.59
C ARG A 216 7.65 -21.62 -13.08
N ARG A 217 8.40 -20.71 -12.44
CA ARG A 217 8.26 -20.36 -11.02
C ARG A 217 6.90 -19.77 -10.68
N TYR A 218 6.22 -19.15 -11.66
CA TYR A 218 4.87 -18.61 -11.47
C TYR A 218 3.83 -19.74 -11.35
N ASN A 219 3.96 -20.80 -12.13
CA ASN A 219 3.05 -21.95 -12.05
C ASN A 219 3.14 -22.63 -10.67
N ASP A 220 4.33 -22.72 -10.09
CA ASP A 220 4.50 -23.21 -8.72
C ASP A 220 3.86 -22.26 -7.69
N CYS A 221 3.91 -20.95 -7.92
CA CYS A 221 3.27 -19.94 -7.06
C CYS A 221 1.73 -19.96 -7.16
N LEU A 222 1.15 -20.25 -8.33
CA LEU A 222 -0.31 -20.38 -8.51
C LEU A 222 -0.90 -21.56 -7.73
N LEU A 223 -0.14 -22.62 -7.53
CA LEU A 223 -0.59 -23.77 -6.71
C LEU A 223 -0.86 -23.39 -5.25
N TYR A 224 -0.18 -22.34 -4.74
CA TYR A 224 -0.39 -21.81 -3.39
C TYR A 224 -1.55 -20.81 -3.28
N THR A 225 -2.05 -20.28 -4.40
CA THR A 225 -3.15 -19.28 -4.42
C THR A 225 -4.49 -19.89 -4.83
N SER A 226 -4.52 -21.14 -5.34
CA SER A 226 -5.75 -21.86 -5.61
C SER A 226 -6.40 -22.30 -4.29
N PRO A 227 -7.72 -22.08 -4.08
CA PRO A 227 -8.39 -22.67 -2.95
C PRO A 227 -8.19 -24.18 -2.97
N SER A 228 -7.79 -24.74 -1.84
CA SER A 228 -7.62 -26.19 -1.69
C SER A 228 -8.93 -26.91 -2.08
N PRO A 229 -8.89 -28.01 -2.84
CA PRO A 229 -10.08 -28.83 -3.12
C PRO A 229 -10.82 -29.30 -1.85
N ARG A 230 -10.24 -29.10 -0.67
CA ARG A 230 -10.84 -29.47 0.63
C ARG A 230 -11.80 -28.43 1.17
N ASP A 231 -11.81 -27.20 0.66
CA ASP A 231 -12.68 -26.11 1.14
C ASP A 231 -14.09 -26.19 0.53
N GLY A 232 -14.35 -27.10 -0.38
CA GLY A 232 -15.62 -27.34 -1.06
C GLY A 232 -16.48 -28.49 -0.49
N LEU A 233 -16.08 -29.13 0.62
CA LEU A 233 -16.75 -30.33 1.16
C LEU A 233 -17.26 -30.14 2.59
N LEU A 234 -17.67 -28.94 2.98
CA LEU A 234 -18.45 -28.68 4.20
C LEU A 234 -19.62 -27.76 3.87
N SER A 235 -20.62 -28.34 3.25
CA SER A 235 -22.00 -27.83 3.23
C SER A 235 -22.94 -29.00 3.54
#